data_f5850300a8c205fa660ae0ae607162ba
#
_entry.id   f5850300a8c205fa660ae0ae607162ba
#
_cell.length_a   1.000
_cell.length_b   1.000
_cell.length_c   1.000
_cell.angle_alpha   90.00
_cell.angle_beta   90.00
_cell.angle_gamma   90.00
#
_symmetry.space_group_name_H-M   'P 1'
#
loop_
_entity.id
_entity.type
_entity.pdbx_description
1 polymer ?
#
loop_
_entity_poly.entity_id
_entity_poly.type
_entity_poly.pdbx_seq_one_letter_code
_entity_poly.pdbx_strand_id
1 'polypeptide(L)'
;LRPYSLYLPRLKKGFRVINSHDTEEILTQLCQEINEEKNLQGKKKITFWDCTFFVTSDLKYKIETTNKKELVIAVLKRYHKNLMENNQIDFEQILLYSLKILKEKPLINSILNKLFSYILVDEYQDTKDIQYHILASILKVENQNTKLFIVGDPNQSIFQSLGGYPMKKEELEKLTNLEIVNMSLTDNYRSSSKIIDYFNHYKIFETDIEASGSNKNYSSIISFDNSVQKDYLVEKIIELIKINIEE
;
A
#
# COMPACT_ATOMS: atom_id res chain seq x y z
N LEU A 1 -18.39 -0.31 3.11
CA LEU A 1 -18.73 0.96 3.78
C LEU A 1 -20.13 1.47 3.41
N ARG A 2 -20.53 1.52 2.12
CA ARG A 2 -21.82 2.09 1.67
C ARG A 2 -23.06 1.56 2.42
N PRO A 3 -23.26 0.23 2.58
CA PRO A 3 -24.45 -0.29 3.28
C PRO A 3 -24.57 0.21 4.73
N TYR A 4 -23.44 0.58 5.35
CA TYR A 4 -23.37 0.97 6.76
C TYR A 4 -23.11 2.48 6.97
N SER A 5 -23.13 3.28 5.90
CA SER A 5 -22.84 4.72 5.96
C SER A 5 -23.80 5.50 6.86
N LEU A 6 -25.02 5.00 7.05
CA LEU A 6 -26.02 5.61 7.95
C LEU A 6 -25.56 5.67 9.41
N TYR A 7 -24.65 4.80 9.84
CA TYR A 7 -24.08 4.82 11.19
C TYR A 7 -23.04 5.93 11.40
N LEU A 8 -22.60 6.57 10.32
CA LEU A 8 -21.62 7.66 10.35
C LEU A 8 -22.31 8.99 10.02
N PRO A 9 -22.41 9.93 10.97
CA PRO A 9 -23.14 11.21 10.74
C PRO A 9 -22.69 11.93 9.48
N ARG A 10 -21.38 11.90 9.19
CA ARG A 10 -20.77 12.55 8.01
C ARG A 10 -21.24 11.94 6.69
N LEU A 11 -21.54 10.65 6.65
CA LEU A 11 -21.83 9.91 5.41
C LEU A 11 -23.32 9.63 5.20
N LYS A 12 -24.19 10.08 6.12
CA LYS A 12 -25.64 9.83 6.09
C LYS A 12 -26.31 10.32 4.81
N LYS A 13 -25.85 11.45 4.28
CA LYS A 13 -26.41 12.07 3.05
C LYS A 13 -25.87 11.45 1.75
N GLY A 14 -25.10 10.38 1.86
CA GLY A 14 -24.35 9.80 0.76
C GLY A 14 -22.97 10.41 0.62
N PHE A 15 -22.14 9.80 -0.22
CA PHE A 15 -20.78 10.26 -0.51
C PHE A 15 -20.31 9.77 -1.88
N ARG A 16 -19.40 10.52 -2.48
CA ARG A 16 -18.63 10.12 -3.66
C ARG A 16 -17.21 9.72 -3.22
N VAL A 17 -16.72 8.61 -3.73
CA VAL A 17 -15.31 8.23 -3.59
C VAL A 17 -14.53 8.92 -4.69
N ILE A 18 -13.48 9.64 -4.34
CA ILE A 18 -12.53 10.23 -5.28
C ILE A 18 -11.36 9.26 -5.51
N ASN A 19 -10.77 9.31 -6.69
CA ASN A 19 -9.62 8.51 -7.06
C ASN A 19 -8.29 9.23 -6.71
N SER A 20 -7.16 8.58 -7.01
CA SER A 20 -5.83 9.14 -6.75
C SER A 20 -5.56 10.41 -7.56
N HIS A 21 -6.04 10.51 -8.79
CA HIS A 21 -5.90 11.69 -9.64
C HIS A 21 -6.66 12.89 -9.07
N ASP A 22 -7.94 12.71 -8.70
CA ASP A 22 -8.74 13.76 -8.04
C ASP A 22 -8.03 14.23 -6.75
N THR A 23 -7.47 13.31 -5.97
CA THR A 23 -6.72 13.62 -4.74
C THR A 23 -5.48 14.48 -5.04
N GLU A 24 -4.70 14.10 -6.07
CA GLU A 24 -3.51 14.84 -6.50
C GLU A 24 -3.84 16.26 -6.97
N GLU A 25 -4.90 16.41 -7.78
CA GLU A 25 -5.35 17.74 -8.25
C GLU A 25 -5.72 18.66 -7.08
N ILE A 26 -6.55 18.18 -6.15
CA ILE A 26 -6.98 18.96 -4.99
C ILE A 26 -5.78 19.33 -4.10
N LEU A 27 -4.90 18.37 -3.80
CA LEU A 27 -3.72 18.64 -2.97
C LEU A 27 -2.75 19.61 -3.66
N THR A 28 -2.56 19.50 -4.99
CA THR A 28 -1.69 20.38 -5.77
C THR A 28 -2.21 21.81 -5.72
N GLN A 29 -3.51 22.00 -5.93
CA GLN A 29 -4.15 23.32 -5.84
C GLN A 29 -3.97 23.92 -4.44
N LEU A 30 -4.25 23.15 -3.38
CA LEU A 30 -4.11 23.62 -1.99
C LEU A 30 -2.67 23.94 -1.62
N CYS A 31 -1.69 23.20 -2.17
CA CYS A 31 -0.28 23.53 -2.01
C CYS A 31 0.07 24.87 -2.67
N GLN A 32 -0.46 25.15 -3.86
CA GLN A 32 -0.27 26.44 -4.54
C GLN A 32 -0.85 27.59 -3.74
N GLU A 33 -2.09 27.47 -3.27
CA GLU A 33 -2.74 28.49 -2.43
C GLU A 33 -1.91 28.82 -1.17
N ILE A 34 -1.41 27.79 -0.47
CA ILE A 34 -0.58 27.99 0.74
C ILE A 34 0.78 28.63 0.38
N ASN A 35 1.39 28.26 -0.75
CA ASN A 35 2.64 28.85 -1.20
C ASN A 35 2.47 30.34 -1.49
N GLU A 36 1.36 30.75 -2.13
CA GLU A 36 1.04 32.14 -2.42
C GLU A 36 0.74 32.94 -1.16
N GLU A 37 -0.15 32.43 -0.30
CA GLU A 37 -0.51 33.09 0.97
C GLU A 37 0.70 33.34 1.88
N LYS A 38 1.66 32.42 1.90
CA LYS A 38 2.86 32.51 2.75
C LYS A 38 4.09 33.08 2.02
N ASN A 39 3.94 33.50 0.77
CA ASN A 39 5.03 34.00 -0.09
C ASN A 39 6.24 33.04 -0.12
N LEU A 40 6.01 31.73 -0.20
CA LEU A 40 7.07 30.73 -0.20
C LEU A 40 7.73 30.61 -1.58
N GLN A 41 9.08 30.55 -1.62
CA GLN A 41 9.85 30.47 -2.85
C GLN A 41 10.90 29.34 -2.80
N GLY A 42 11.27 28.84 -3.99
CA GLY A 42 12.33 27.85 -4.15
C GLY A 42 12.07 26.58 -3.32
N LYS A 43 13.08 26.12 -2.60
CA LYS A 43 13.01 24.89 -1.77
C LYS A 43 12.03 24.97 -0.58
N LYS A 44 11.53 26.16 -0.23
CA LYS A 44 10.54 26.36 0.84
C LYS A 44 9.12 26.07 0.37
N LYS A 45 8.85 26.06 -0.94
CA LYS A 45 7.53 25.70 -1.48
C LYS A 45 7.13 24.29 -1.07
N ILE A 46 5.85 24.15 -0.70
CA ILE A 46 5.24 22.85 -0.51
C ILE A 46 4.66 22.35 -1.84
N THR A 47 4.78 21.07 -2.09
CA THR A 47 4.27 20.38 -3.28
C THR A 47 3.41 19.19 -2.88
N PHE A 48 2.68 18.63 -3.81
CA PHE A 48 1.93 17.39 -3.63
C PHE A 48 2.81 16.27 -3.03
N TRP A 49 4.05 16.11 -3.51
CA TRP A 49 4.99 15.10 -3.06
C TRP A 49 5.38 15.20 -1.57
N ASP A 50 5.24 16.40 -0.99
CA ASP A 50 5.46 16.61 0.45
C ASP A 50 4.25 16.12 1.28
N CYS A 51 3.08 15.89 0.64
CA CYS A 51 1.81 15.61 1.30
C CYS A 51 1.52 14.11 1.42
N THR A 52 2.54 13.30 1.67
CA THR A 52 2.35 11.85 1.91
C THR A 52 1.78 11.60 3.30
N PHE A 53 0.61 10.99 3.34
CA PHE A 53 -0.08 10.62 4.58
C PHE A 53 -0.84 9.31 4.44
N PHE A 54 -1.09 8.66 5.57
CA PHE A 54 -1.96 7.48 5.65
C PHE A 54 -2.63 7.39 7.03
N VAL A 55 -3.66 6.56 7.11
CA VAL A 55 -4.40 6.31 8.36
C VAL A 55 -3.84 5.09 9.07
N THR A 56 -3.68 5.21 10.39
CA THR A 56 -3.22 4.13 11.27
C THR A 56 -4.37 3.43 11.98
N SER A 57 -4.14 2.28 12.59
CA SER A 57 -5.15 1.48 13.30
C SER A 57 -5.73 2.15 14.54
N ASP A 58 -5.09 3.19 15.08
CA ASP A 58 -5.62 4.05 16.14
C ASP A 58 -6.51 5.19 15.61
N LEU A 59 -6.88 5.14 14.31
CA LEU A 59 -7.75 6.09 13.61
C LEU A 59 -7.17 7.51 13.52
N LYS A 60 -5.85 7.61 13.42
CA LYS A 60 -5.13 8.88 13.24
C LYS A 60 -4.44 8.94 11.89
N TYR A 61 -4.26 10.15 11.39
CA TYR A 61 -3.43 10.38 10.21
C TYR A 61 -1.96 10.47 10.62
N LYS A 62 -1.12 9.67 9.96
CA LYS A 62 0.34 9.77 10.03
C LYS A 62 0.84 10.50 8.80
N ILE A 63 1.79 11.40 8.96
CA ILE A 63 2.42 12.20 7.93
C ILE A 63 3.89 11.81 7.86
N GLU A 64 4.36 11.42 6.69
CA GLU A 64 5.74 10.94 6.49
C GLU A 64 6.75 12.05 6.19
N THR A 65 6.33 13.30 6.13
CA THR A 65 7.26 14.42 5.90
C THR A 65 7.94 14.90 7.17
N THR A 66 9.20 15.31 7.06
CA THR A 66 10.00 15.79 8.20
C THR A 66 10.18 17.31 8.21
N ASN A 67 10.47 17.92 7.05
CA ASN A 67 10.95 19.31 6.99
C ASN A 67 9.86 20.38 6.81
N LYS A 68 8.62 19.98 6.42
CA LYS A 68 7.50 20.90 6.12
C LYS A 68 6.21 20.50 6.85
N LYS A 69 6.35 19.82 7.99
CA LYS A 69 5.23 19.19 8.71
C LYS A 69 4.07 20.14 8.99
N GLU A 70 4.35 21.37 9.43
CA GLU A 70 3.31 22.34 9.72
C GLU A 70 2.54 22.79 8.45
N LEU A 71 3.25 22.95 7.34
CA LEU A 71 2.64 23.28 6.05
C LEU A 71 1.77 22.12 5.56
N VAL A 72 2.27 20.89 5.64
CA VAL A 72 1.49 19.68 5.28
C VAL A 72 0.24 19.58 6.14
N ILE A 73 0.33 19.80 7.44
CA ILE A 73 -0.84 19.80 8.32
C ILE A 73 -1.86 20.86 7.88
N ALA A 74 -1.41 22.05 7.47
CA ALA A 74 -2.29 23.10 6.99
C ALA A 74 -2.99 22.69 5.68
N VAL A 75 -2.24 22.09 4.72
CA VAL A 75 -2.80 21.54 3.48
C VAL A 75 -3.84 20.47 3.78
N LEU A 76 -3.50 19.48 4.61
CA LEU A 76 -4.39 18.36 4.94
C LEU A 76 -5.66 18.80 5.67
N LYS A 77 -5.59 19.83 6.53
CA LYS A 77 -6.78 20.41 7.14
C LYS A 77 -7.73 20.99 6.09
N ARG A 78 -7.21 21.73 5.11
CA ARG A 78 -8.01 22.28 3.99
C ARG A 78 -8.53 21.18 3.09
N TYR A 79 -7.71 20.18 2.79
CA TYR A 79 -8.08 19.00 2.02
C TYR A 79 -9.28 18.25 2.64
N HIS A 80 -9.20 17.91 3.92
CA HIS A 80 -10.31 17.22 4.59
C HIS A 80 -11.57 18.09 4.68
N LYS A 81 -11.42 19.41 4.83
CA LYS A 81 -12.54 20.35 4.81
C LYS A 81 -13.19 20.38 3.41
N ASN A 82 -12.40 20.46 2.35
CA ASN A 82 -12.88 20.40 0.95
C ASN A 82 -13.66 19.11 0.68
N LEU A 83 -13.09 17.95 1.04
CA LEU A 83 -13.79 16.67 0.91
C LEU A 83 -15.11 16.66 1.68
N MET A 84 -15.13 17.26 2.86
CA MET A 84 -16.34 17.33 3.68
C MET A 84 -17.43 18.18 3.04
N GLU A 85 -17.09 19.34 2.53
CA GLU A 85 -18.03 20.30 1.90
C GLU A 85 -18.63 19.72 0.61
N ASN A 86 -17.86 18.91 -0.12
CA ASN A 86 -18.29 18.27 -1.37
C ASN A 86 -18.90 16.87 -1.19
N ASN A 87 -19.13 16.39 0.04
CA ASN A 87 -19.56 15.02 0.33
C ASN A 87 -18.68 13.95 -0.36
N GLN A 88 -17.37 14.17 -0.38
CA GLN A 88 -16.36 13.29 -0.96
C GLN A 88 -15.56 12.59 0.14
N ILE A 89 -15.07 11.38 -0.17
CA ILE A 89 -14.09 10.66 0.64
C ILE A 89 -13.00 10.09 -0.28
N ASP A 90 -11.79 10.06 0.21
CA ASP A 90 -10.66 9.38 -0.42
C ASP A 90 -10.50 7.94 0.08
N PHE A 91 -9.48 7.26 -0.43
CA PHE A 91 -9.20 5.88 -0.08
C PHE A 91 -8.80 5.71 1.40
N GLU A 92 -8.04 6.66 1.95
CA GLU A 92 -7.66 6.64 3.38
C GLU A 92 -8.90 6.80 4.29
N GLN A 93 -9.84 7.64 3.89
CA GLN A 93 -11.09 7.81 4.63
C GLN A 93 -12.01 6.58 4.52
N ILE A 94 -11.93 5.81 3.42
CA ILE A 94 -12.64 4.52 3.34
C ILE A 94 -12.13 3.59 4.45
N LEU A 95 -10.82 3.46 4.60
CA LEU A 95 -10.21 2.61 5.63
C LEU A 95 -10.57 3.12 7.04
N LEU A 96 -10.40 4.43 7.26
CA LEU A 96 -10.74 5.09 8.53
C LEU A 96 -12.17 4.80 8.97
N TYR A 97 -13.13 5.08 8.11
CA TYR A 97 -14.54 4.92 8.43
C TYR A 97 -14.95 3.45 8.52
N SER A 98 -14.33 2.57 7.73
CA SER A 98 -14.57 1.13 7.81
C SER A 98 -14.16 0.60 9.18
N LEU A 99 -12.92 0.87 9.61
CA LEU A 99 -12.45 0.41 10.92
C LEU A 99 -13.27 1.05 12.06
N LYS A 100 -13.63 2.33 11.94
CA LYS A 100 -14.46 3.03 12.93
C LYS A 100 -15.81 2.34 13.11
N ILE A 101 -16.50 2.03 12.02
CA ILE A 101 -17.80 1.30 12.08
C ILE A 101 -17.62 -0.06 12.75
N LEU A 102 -16.60 -0.82 12.36
CA LEU A 102 -16.36 -2.16 12.92
C LEU A 102 -16.06 -2.12 14.42
N LYS A 103 -15.36 -1.08 14.89
CA LYS A 103 -15.12 -0.87 16.33
C LYS A 103 -16.37 -0.45 17.10
N GLU A 104 -17.22 0.40 16.50
CA GLU A 104 -18.42 0.97 17.16
C GLU A 104 -19.65 0.05 17.06
N LYS A 105 -19.68 -0.88 16.11
CA LYS A 105 -20.84 -1.72 15.79
C LYS A 105 -20.47 -3.22 15.66
N PRO A 106 -20.22 -3.92 16.77
CA PRO A 106 -19.81 -5.32 16.75
C PRO A 106 -20.76 -6.25 15.99
N LEU A 107 -22.05 -5.93 15.94
CA LEU A 107 -23.04 -6.70 15.17
C LEU A 107 -22.66 -6.78 13.67
N ILE A 108 -22.06 -5.71 13.12
CA ILE A 108 -21.63 -5.68 11.73
C ILE A 108 -20.48 -6.70 11.50
N ASN A 109 -19.58 -6.85 12.46
CA ASN A 109 -18.51 -7.83 12.41
C ASN A 109 -19.10 -9.25 12.28
N SER A 110 -20.09 -9.57 13.12
CA SER A 110 -20.77 -10.87 13.08
C SER A 110 -21.53 -11.11 11.79
N ILE A 111 -22.17 -10.07 11.22
CA ILE A 111 -22.83 -10.18 9.91
C ILE A 111 -21.80 -10.45 8.81
N LEU A 112 -20.70 -9.71 8.76
CA LEU A 112 -19.66 -9.89 7.76
C LEU A 112 -18.98 -11.27 7.88
N ASN A 113 -18.71 -11.72 9.09
CA ASN A 113 -18.16 -13.04 9.34
C ASN A 113 -19.08 -14.17 8.83
N LYS A 114 -20.39 -14.05 9.00
CA LYS A 114 -21.36 -15.00 8.47
C LYS A 114 -21.52 -14.93 6.96
N LEU A 115 -21.32 -13.73 6.39
CA LEU A 115 -21.48 -13.51 4.95
C LEU A 115 -20.30 -14.07 4.14
N PHE A 116 -19.10 -13.99 4.67
CA PHE A 116 -17.89 -14.42 3.98
C PHE A 116 -17.31 -15.69 4.60
N SER A 117 -17.32 -16.79 3.86
CA SER A 117 -16.67 -18.04 4.28
C SER A 117 -15.15 -17.96 4.19
N TYR A 118 -14.62 -17.13 3.28
CA TYR A 118 -13.19 -16.93 3.06
C TYR A 118 -12.89 -15.45 2.88
N ILE A 119 -11.76 -15.02 3.42
CA ILE A 119 -11.12 -13.75 3.09
C ILE A 119 -9.76 -14.07 2.50
N LEU A 120 -9.51 -13.58 1.30
CA LEU A 120 -8.26 -13.76 0.57
C LEU A 120 -7.52 -12.43 0.52
N VAL A 121 -6.25 -12.42 0.93
CA VAL A 121 -5.37 -11.25 0.88
C VAL A 121 -4.21 -11.59 -0.02
N ASP A 122 -4.09 -10.85 -1.11
CA ASP A 122 -2.96 -10.93 -2.02
C ASP A 122 -2.00 -9.77 -1.74
N GLU A 123 -0.72 -9.95 -2.08
CA GLU A 123 0.34 -8.96 -1.89
C GLU A 123 0.36 -8.41 -0.44
N TYR A 124 0.31 -9.31 0.54
CA TYR A 124 0.15 -8.92 1.94
C TYR A 124 1.24 -7.97 2.45
N GLN A 125 2.42 -7.97 1.84
CA GLN A 125 3.53 -7.10 2.20
C GLN A 125 3.21 -5.61 1.99
N ASP A 126 2.24 -5.30 1.12
CA ASP A 126 1.79 -3.94 0.84
C ASP A 126 0.51 -3.55 1.62
N THR A 127 -0.01 -4.50 2.41
CA THR A 127 -1.19 -4.28 3.25
C THR A 127 -0.85 -3.34 4.41
N LYS A 128 -1.69 -2.32 4.63
CA LYS A 128 -1.50 -1.36 5.72
C LYS A 128 -1.94 -1.94 7.06
N ASP A 129 -1.32 -1.48 8.15
CA ASP A 129 -1.70 -1.84 9.51
C ASP A 129 -3.22 -1.72 9.79
N ILE A 130 -3.84 -0.64 9.35
CA ILE A 130 -5.29 -0.45 9.49
C ILE A 130 -6.11 -1.53 8.77
N GLN A 131 -5.64 -2.06 7.64
CA GLN A 131 -6.34 -3.10 6.89
C GLN A 131 -6.30 -4.43 7.66
N TYR A 132 -5.17 -4.78 8.28
CA TYR A 132 -5.10 -5.94 9.18
C TYR A 132 -6.07 -5.81 10.36
N HIS A 133 -6.23 -4.61 10.94
CA HIS A 133 -7.20 -4.37 12.01
C HIS A 133 -8.65 -4.46 11.54
N ILE A 134 -8.94 -4.09 10.29
CA ILE A 134 -10.25 -4.33 9.66
C ILE A 134 -10.51 -5.83 9.54
N LEU A 135 -9.55 -6.60 9.02
CA LEU A 135 -9.63 -8.05 8.91
C LEU A 135 -9.85 -8.70 10.29
N ALA A 136 -9.03 -8.32 11.27
CA ALA A 136 -9.13 -8.84 12.63
C ALA A 136 -10.49 -8.56 13.27
N SER A 137 -11.09 -7.40 13.01
CA SER A 137 -12.43 -7.07 13.51
C SER A 137 -13.49 -8.01 12.97
N ILE A 138 -13.35 -8.48 11.73
CA ILE A 138 -14.29 -9.42 11.10
C ILE A 138 -14.03 -10.85 11.59
N LEU A 139 -12.76 -11.21 11.78
CA LEU A 139 -12.34 -12.58 12.15
C LEU A 139 -12.53 -12.88 13.64
N LYS A 140 -12.39 -11.87 14.50
CA LYS A 140 -12.38 -12.02 15.97
C LYS A 140 -13.81 -11.96 16.56
N VAL A 141 -14.67 -12.84 16.08
CA VAL A 141 -16.06 -12.94 16.57
C VAL A 141 -16.32 -14.32 17.17
N GLU A 142 -17.30 -14.40 18.06
CA GLU A 142 -17.76 -15.68 18.59
C GLU A 142 -18.36 -16.54 17.45
N ASN A 143 -18.11 -17.85 17.48
CA ASN A 143 -18.53 -18.81 16.45
C ASN A 143 -18.01 -18.44 15.05
N GLN A 144 -16.72 -18.18 14.97
CA GLN A 144 -16.04 -17.81 13.73
C GLN A 144 -16.20 -18.87 12.65
N ASN A 145 -16.69 -18.47 11.47
CA ASN A 145 -16.81 -19.30 10.27
C ASN A 145 -15.86 -18.90 9.14
N THR A 146 -15.39 -17.64 9.15
CA THR A 146 -14.55 -17.11 8.08
C THR A 146 -13.13 -17.63 8.19
N LYS A 147 -12.59 -18.16 7.11
CA LYS A 147 -11.19 -18.58 6.98
C LYS A 147 -10.38 -17.47 6.32
N LEU A 148 -9.14 -17.30 6.76
CA LEU A 148 -8.20 -16.33 6.20
C LEU A 148 -7.14 -17.06 5.38
N PHE A 149 -6.90 -16.60 4.17
CA PHE A 149 -5.80 -17.02 3.31
C PHE A 149 -5.03 -15.78 2.85
N ILE A 150 -3.73 -15.79 3.10
CA ILE A 150 -2.85 -14.65 2.80
C ILE A 150 -1.69 -15.14 1.95
N VAL A 151 -1.38 -14.40 0.89
CA VAL A 151 -0.25 -14.68 0.01
C VAL A 151 0.50 -13.38 -0.28
N GLY A 152 1.80 -13.51 -0.50
CA GLY A 152 2.68 -12.41 -0.88
C GLY A 152 4.14 -12.74 -0.60
N ASP A 153 5.01 -11.81 -0.94
CA ASP A 153 6.45 -11.93 -0.75
C ASP A 153 6.98 -10.74 0.06
N PRO A 154 7.41 -10.93 1.30
CA PRO A 154 7.91 -9.85 2.14
C PRO A 154 9.16 -9.16 1.56
N ASN A 155 9.93 -9.84 0.70
CA ASN A 155 11.08 -9.25 0.01
C ASN A 155 10.68 -8.25 -1.09
N GLN A 156 9.41 -8.23 -1.51
CA GLN A 156 8.85 -7.28 -2.48
C GLN A 156 8.16 -6.08 -1.83
N SER A 157 8.30 -5.87 -0.53
CA SER A 157 7.70 -4.73 0.18
C SER A 157 8.36 -3.40 -0.22
N ILE A 158 7.69 -2.64 -1.08
CA ILE A 158 8.17 -1.33 -1.58
C ILE A 158 7.30 -0.15 -1.11
N PHE A 159 6.15 -0.40 -0.49
CA PHE A 159 5.18 0.63 -0.10
C PHE A 159 5.19 0.96 1.40
N GLN A 160 6.29 0.72 2.10
CA GLN A 160 6.41 1.03 3.53
C GLN A 160 6.19 2.53 3.83
N SER A 161 6.68 3.43 2.96
CA SER A 161 6.47 4.88 3.08
C SER A 161 4.99 5.30 2.93
N LEU A 162 4.17 4.46 2.33
CA LEU A 162 2.72 4.65 2.18
C LEU A 162 1.91 3.86 3.23
N GLY A 163 2.59 3.30 4.22
CA GLY A 163 1.98 2.56 5.33
C GLY A 163 1.86 1.05 5.09
N GLY A 164 2.43 0.52 4.00
CA GLY A 164 2.57 -0.93 3.78
C GLY A 164 3.40 -1.57 4.89
N TYR A 165 2.96 -2.70 5.40
CA TYR A 165 3.58 -3.37 6.53
C TYR A 165 3.46 -4.88 6.39
N PRO A 166 4.55 -5.62 6.09
CA PRO A 166 4.53 -7.08 6.05
C PRO A 166 4.41 -7.62 7.48
N MET A 167 3.19 -7.78 7.97
CA MET A 167 2.92 -8.24 9.33
C MET A 167 3.45 -9.65 9.54
N LYS A 168 4.18 -9.86 10.62
CA LYS A 168 4.72 -11.18 10.97
C LYS A 168 3.60 -12.12 11.41
N LYS A 169 3.82 -13.43 11.23
CA LYS A 169 2.88 -14.47 11.61
C LYS A 169 2.39 -14.31 13.05
N GLU A 170 3.31 -14.16 14.00
CA GLU A 170 3.00 -14.09 15.43
C GLU A 170 2.16 -12.84 15.78
N GLU A 171 2.38 -11.73 15.07
CA GLU A 171 1.60 -10.51 15.23
C GLU A 171 0.18 -10.72 14.69
N LEU A 172 0.07 -11.37 13.53
CA LEU A 172 -1.22 -11.64 12.90
C LEU A 172 -2.05 -12.66 13.70
N GLU A 173 -1.44 -13.71 14.22
CA GLU A 173 -2.08 -14.66 15.13
C GLU A 173 -2.61 -13.97 16.38
N LYS A 174 -1.79 -13.13 17.02
CA LYS A 174 -2.20 -12.33 18.17
C LYS A 174 -3.32 -11.34 17.83
N LEU A 175 -3.24 -10.73 16.64
CA LEU A 175 -4.22 -9.75 16.19
C LEU A 175 -5.56 -10.39 15.84
N THR A 176 -5.57 -11.60 15.26
CA THR A 176 -6.79 -12.28 14.76
C THR A 176 -7.33 -13.35 15.71
N ASN A 177 -6.55 -13.82 16.68
CA ASN A 177 -6.79 -15.03 17.49
C ASN A 177 -6.91 -16.32 16.65
N LEU A 178 -6.24 -16.37 15.48
CA LEU A 178 -6.19 -17.55 14.63
C LEU A 178 -4.85 -18.22 14.75
N GLU A 179 -4.84 -19.54 14.66
CA GLU A 179 -3.63 -20.31 14.36
C GLU A 179 -3.36 -20.24 12.86
N ILE A 180 -2.17 -19.80 12.47
CA ILE A 180 -1.79 -19.63 11.07
C ILE A 180 -0.79 -20.70 10.67
N VAL A 181 -1.13 -21.46 9.63
CA VAL A 181 -0.22 -22.42 9.01
C VAL A 181 0.59 -21.69 7.94
N ASN A 182 1.92 -21.69 8.10
CA ASN A 182 2.83 -21.16 7.10
C ASN A 182 3.05 -22.19 6.00
N MET A 183 2.97 -21.73 4.75
CA MET A 183 3.32 -22.51 3.56
C MET A 183 4.23 -21.64 2.69
N SER A 184 5.30 -22.24 2.19
CA SER A 184 6.24 -21.55 1.29
C SER A 184 6.10 -22.09 -0.13
N LEU A 185 6.07 -21.21 -1.12
CA LEU A 185 6.19 -21.53 -2.53
C LEU A 185 7.64 -21.27 -2.93
N THR A 186 8.41 -22.34 -3.09
CA THR A 186 9.85 -22.27 -3.36
C THR A 186 10.19 -22.38 -4.83
N ASP A 187 9.33 -23.02 -5.62
CA ASP A 187 9.54 -23.26 -7.05
C ASP A 187 9.25 -22.01 -7.89
N ASN A 188 10.27 -21.48 -8.53
CA ASN A 188 10.15 -20.34 -9.43
C ASN A 188 10.23 -20.80 -10.90
N TYR A 189 9.10 -20.72 -11.60
CA TYR A 189 8.99 -21.08 -13.04
C TYR A 189 9.19 -19.90 -13.98
N ARG A 190 9.28 -18.68 -13.44
CA ARG A 190 9.35 -17.43 -14.22
C ARG A 190 10.79 -17.07 -14.60
N SER A 191 11.70 -17.18 -13.63
CA SER A 191 13.05 -16.63 -13.73
C SER A 191 14.10 -17.72 -13.86
N SER A 192 15.20 -17.44 -14.58
CA SER A 192 16.33 -18.33 -14.65
C SER A 192 17.08 -18.40 -13.32
N SER A 193 17.87 -19.48 -13.12
CA SER A 193 18.69 -19.65 -11.90
C SER A 193 19.60 -18.45 -11.64
N LYS A 194 20.22 -17.87 -12.66
CA LYS A 194 21.10 -16.70 -12.52
C LYS A 194 20.37 -15.46 -12.00
N ILE A 195 19.11 -15.24 -12.40
CA ILE A 195 18.29 -14.14 -11.89
C ILE A 195 17.94 -14.39 -10.42
N ILE A 196 17.60 -15.63 -10.08
CA ILE A 196 17.27 -16.00 -8.70
C ILE A 196 18.49 -15.90 -7.80
N ASP A 197 19.66 -16.38 -8.26
CA ASP A 197 20.91 -16.26 -7.52
C ASP A 197 21.27 -14.79 -7.26
N TYR A 198 21.13 -13.94 -8.30
CA TYR A 198 21.34 -12.50 -8.14
C TYR A 198 20.38 -11.89 -7.11
N PHE A 199 19.09 -12.20 -7.20
CA PHE A 199 18.06 -11.70 -6.31
C PHE A 199 18.28 -12.16 -4.85
N ASN A 200 18.69 -13.41 -4.65
CA ASN A 200 18.96 -13.98 -3.33
C ASN A 200 20.07 -13.25 -2.57
N HIS A 201 20.98 -12.52 -3.23
CA HIS A 201 21.98 -11.68 -2.56
C HIS A 201 21.37 -10.45 -1.88
N TYR A 202 20.18 -10.01 -2.29
CA TYR A 202 19.53 -8.79 -1.77
C TYR A 202 18.31 -9.07 -0.92
N LYS A 203 17.95 -10.35 -0.69
CA LYS A 203 16.82 -10.70 0.15
C LYS A 203 17.05 -10.23 1.60
N ILE A 204 16.01 -9.68 2.19
CA ILE A 204 15.98 -9.25 3.60
C ILE A 204 15.39 -10.36 4.48
N PHE A 205 14.40 -11.06 3.95
CA PHE A 205 13.75 -12.19 4.59
C PHE A 205 14.26 -13.50 3.99
N GLU A 206 14.56 -14.47 4.83
CA GLU A 206 14.99 -15.79 4.37
C GLU A 206 13.86 -16.49 3.59
N THR A 207 14.14 -16.80 2.33
CA THR A 207 13.26 -17.55 1.43
C THR A 207 14.12 -18.49 0.60
N ASP A 208 13.71 -19.75 0.53
CA ASP A 208 14.42 -20.78 -0.26
C ASP A 208 13.77 -20.86 -1.64
N ILE A 209 14.05 -19.86 -2.50
CA ILE A 209 13.52 -19.84 -3.87
C ILE A 209 14.51 -20.52 -4.79
N GLU A 210 14.04 -21.52 -5.55
CA GLU A 210 14.82 -22.27 -6.53
C GLU A 210 14.19 -22.15 -7.92
N ALA A 211 15.05 -22.12 -8.95
CA ALA A 211 14.59 -22.10 -10.33
C ALA A 211 14.12 -23.50 -10.75
N SER A 212 12.84 -23.65 -11.00
CA SER A 212 12.22 -24.91 -11.45
C SER A 212 11.78 -24.88 -12.92
N GLY A 213 11.93 -23.73 -13.59
CA GLY A 213 11.62 -23.56 -15.00
C GLY A 213 12.76 -23.94 -15.93
N SER A 214 12.43 -24.30 -17.17
CA SER A 214 13.39 -24.54 -18.26
C SER A 214 13.93 -23.25 -18.90
N ASN A 215 13.68 -22.09 -18.31
CA ASN A 215 14.09 -20.81 -18.84
C ASN A 215 15.62 -20.68 -18.86
N LYS A 216 16.19 -20.80 -20.05
CA LYS A 216 17.61 -20.61 -20.33
C LYS A 216 17.96 -19.15 -20.62
N ASN A 217 17.19 -18.21 -20.12
CA ASN A 217 17.44 -16.80 -20.38
C ASN A 217 18.82 -16.40 -19.85
N TYR A 218 19.61 -15.85 -20.72
CA TYR A 218 20.90 -15.30 -20.38
C TYR A 218 20.70 -14.02 -19.58
N SER A 219 21.15 -14.01 -18.33
CA SER A 219 21.22 -12.75 -17.59
C SER A 219 22.50 -12.04 -18.00
N SER A 220 22.36 -10.88 -18.62
CA SER A 220 23.50 -10.01 -18.90
C SER A 220 23.59 -8.95 -17.82
N ILE A 221 24.72 -8.84 -17.13
CA ILE A 221 25.02 -7.74 -16.23
C ILE A 221 25.71 -6.67 -17.04
N ILE A 222 25.12 -5.50 -17.16
CA ILE A 222 25.76 -4.35 -17.81
C ILE A 222 26.39 -3.51 -16.70
N SER A 223 27.71 -3.49 -16.67
CA SER A 223 28.47 -2.58 -15.81
C SER A 223 28.88 -1.35 -16.61
N PHE A 224 28.63 -0.17 -16.09
CA PHE A 224 29.00 1.10 -16.71
C PHE A 224 29.54 2.08 -15.68
N ASP A 225 30.41 2.96 -16.12
CA ASP A 225 30.91 4.08 -15.32
C ASP A 225 29.92 5.24 -15.36
N ASN A 226 29.87 6.05 -14.31
CA ASN A 226 29.01 7.24 -14.20
C ASN A 226 29.31 8.32 -15.28
N SER A 227 30.44 8.21 -15.98
CA SER A 227 30.82 9.07 -17.11
C SER A 227 30.13 8.73 -18.43
N VAL A 228 29.46 7.55 -18.52
CA VAL A 228 28.79 7.09 -19.73
C VAL A 228 27.52 7.94 -19.97
N GLN A 229 27.40 8.49 -21.19
CA GLN A 229 26.22 9.24 -21.58
C GLN A 229 24.98 8.32 -21.63
N LYS A 230 23.83 8.83 -21.15
CA LYS A 230 22.58 8.05 -21.07
C LYS A 230 22.14 7.48 -22.43
N ASP A 231 22.31 8.25 -23.51
CA ASP A 231 21.90 7.85 -24.84
C ASP A 231 22.70 6.63 -25.34
N TYR A 232 24.03 6.60 -25.10
CA TYR A 232 24.85 5.47 -25.40
C TYR A 232 24.45 4.21 -24.62
N LEU A 233 24.10 4.37 -23.35
CA LEU A 233 23.63 3.26 -22.52
C LEU A 233 22.31 2.68 -23.06
N VAL A 234 21.37 3.54 -23.47
CA VAL A 234 20.09 3.14 -24.06
C VAL A 234 20.31 2.38 -25.37
N GLU A 235 21.18 2.85 -26.24
CA GLU A 235 21.52 2.16 -27.50
C GLU A 235 22.10 0.76 -27.24
N LYS A 236 23.01 0.62 -26.28
CA LYS A 236 23.60 -0.68 -25.92
C LYS A 236 22.57 -1.63 -25.29
N ILE A 237 21.65 -1.15 -24.49
CA ILE A 237 20.55 -1.97 -23.94
C ILE A 237 19.66 -2.46 -25.08
N ILE A 238 19.29 -1.59 -26.02
CA ILE A 238 18.45 -1.95 -27.17
C ILE A 238 19.17 -2.98 -28.05
N GLU A 239 20.46 -2.83 -28.28
CA GLU A 239 21.29 -3.80 -29.06
C GLU A 239 21.27 -5.19 -28.38
N LEU A 240 21.48 -5.25 -27.06
CA LEU A 240 21.43 -6.50 -26.30
C LEU A 240 20.05 -7.14 -26.31
N ILE A 241 18.98 -6.34 -26.21
CA ILE A 241 17.61 -6.86 -26.31
C ILE A 241 17.36 -7.47 -27.68
N LYS A 242 17.82 -6.83 -28.78
CA LYS A 242 17.66 -7.35 -30.14
C LYS A 242 18.41 -8.68 -30.33
N ILE A 243 19.64 -8.79 -29.86
CA ILE A 243 20.43 -10.03 -29.94
C ILE A 243 19.72 -11.19 -29.22
N ASN A 244 19.11 -10.91 -28.05
CA ASN A 244 18.41 -11.96 -27.28
C ASN A 244 17.00 -12.31 -27.81
N ILE A 245 16.44 -11.54 -28.74
CA ILE A 245 15.17 -11.88 -29.41
C ILE A 245 15.38 -12.72 -30.65
N GLU A 246 16.56 -12.62 -31.29
CA GLU A 246 16.93 -13.34 -32.51
C GLU A 246 17.52 -14.74 -32.25
N GLU A 247 17.90 -15.07 -31.00
CA GLU A 247 18.31 -16.39 -30.53
C GLU A 247 17.13 -17.18 -29.90
#